data_72325bee5635426157f4e5acbee2b7c2
#
_entry.id   72325bee5635426157f4e5acbee2b7c2
#
_cell.length_a   1.000
_cell.length_b   1.000
_cell.length_c   1.000
_cell.angle_alpha   90.00
_cell.angle_beta   90.00
_cell.angle_gamma   90.00
#
_symmetry.space_group_name_H-M   'P 1'
#
loop_
_entity.id
_entity.type
_entity.pdbx_description
1 polymer ?
#
loop_
_entity_poly.entity_id
_entity_poly.type
_entity_poly.pdbx_seq_one_letter_code
_entity_poly.pdbx_strand_id
1 'polypeptide(L)'
;MTMRVRFAEPRPPGHTVFEHVLLPRLGLPLMATVLADLGHDAAVFCDMLAPIDLDECLTADLVGISATTATQPAGYALADQLSAAGVEVVLGGPHVTFCAEEALEHARFVARGEGRKTIVELVDALECGLPFGLIAGLSWRDQDGAVHHNPAREHCTQSEFERLPIPDLSLIRGHERMRVKPIMTQWGCPFDCDFCSVTAQFSRVVRYRRTDQILEELAGLSADEVFFYDDNFVVNKRRTRELLLAMIGAGLTPQFSAQMRADTVLRSRSRGGIDHQFLKLLRQAGCQTAMIGFESVSDENLALIGKRSTVEDSVKAARAFHDHGIGVHGMFIAGLDGDDASSAQATVEFARRLNIDTIQLMMITPAPGTLLFDRLASENRLIETDWALFDGHHALLRLHGMTPLELQLTTLDALRQFYSRNAIASSAIRGMVRELPALLEIATHGAAAAASALGRKLWAATVLHDSDPPNATPSQPLARIAPSLTSEVRDHLQAALWVAALRLYGRRQIAMQRTQERTIDHVTHLATLS
;
A
#
# COMPACT_ATOMS: atom_id res chain seq x y z
N MET A 1 -9.46 -29.47 19.53
CA MET A 1 -10.39 -28.42 20.07
C MET A 1 -10.41 -27.25 19.13
N THR A 2 -11.46 -26.44 19.14
CA THR A 2 -11.48 -25.21 18.33
C THR A 2 -10.73 -24.12 19.08
N MET A 3 -9.62 -23.63 18.54
CA MET A 3 -8.92 -22.48 19.12
C MET A 3 -9.56 -21.17 18.62
N ARG A 4 -9.60 -20.17 19.50
CA ARG A 4 -9.97 -18.81 19.16
C ARG A 4 -8.72 -18.03 18.83
N VAL A 5 -8.55 -17.69 17.53
CA VAL A 5 -7.40 -16.95 17.02
C VAL A 5 -7.86 -15.56 16.56
N ARG A 6 -7.17 -14.52 17.01
CA ARG A 6 -7.42 -13.14 16.59
C ARG A 6 -6.19 -12.59 15.91
N PHE A 7 -6.41 -11.92 14.81
CA PHE A 7 -5.34 -11.22 14.11
C PHE A 7 -5.52 -9.72 14.23
N ALA A 8 -4.43 -9.00 14.45
CA ALA A 8 -4.44 -7.55 14.57
C ALA A 8 -3.42 -6.91 13.62
N GLU A 9 -3.88 -5.88 12.90
CA GLU A 9 -3.08 -4.98 12.10
C GLU A 9 -3.17 -3.59 12.72
N PRO A 10 -2.17 -3.16 13.53
CA PRO A 10 -2.18 -1.86 14.16
C PRO A 10 -1.94 -0.75 13.12
N ARG A 11 -2.57 0.39 13.33
CA ARG A 11 -2.31 1.59 12.52
C ARG A 11 -1.02 2.28 12.98
N PRO A 12 -0.38 3.07 12.09
CA PRO A 12 0.75 3.89 12.48
C PRO A 12 0.31 4.96 13.50
N PRO A 13 1.20 5.34 14.42
CA PRO A 13 0.92 6.44 15.34
C PRO A 13 0.83 7.77 14.57
N GLY A 14 -0.20 8.57 14.89
CA GLY A 14 -0.43 9.87 14.25
C GLY A 14 -1.23 9.80 12.96
N HIS A 15 -1.30 10.91 12.23
CA HIS A 15 -2.01 11.00 10.95
C HIS A 15 -1.08 10.62 9.80
N THR A 16 -1.48 9.63 9.02
CA THR A 16 -0.74 9.21 7.83
C THR A 16 -1.58 9.40 6.58
N VAL A 17 -0.90 9.44 5.43
CA VAL A 17 -1.55 9.51 4.11
C VAL A 17 -2.48 8.31 3.85
N PHE A 18 -2.22 7.20 4.53
CA PHE A 18 -2.98 5.96 4.36
C PHE A 18 -4.27 5.92 5.19
N GLU A 19 -4.52 6.85 6.11
CA GLU A 19 -5.77 6.90 6.91
C GLU A 19 -7.04 6.98 6.05
N HIS A 20 -6.94 7.54 4.85
CA HIS A 20 -8.07 7.68 3.94
C HIS A 20 -8.19 6.51 2.95
N VAL A 21 -7.18 5.65 2.88
CA VAL A 21 -7.18 4.44 2.05
C VAL A 21 -7.46 3.25 2.95
N LEU A 22 -8.74 2.94 3.15
CA LEU A 22 -9.20 1.82 3.99
C LEU A 22 -8.95 0.49 3.27
N LEU A 23 -7.69 0.13 3.11
CA LEU A 23 -7.23 -1.03 2.36
C LEU A 23 -6.37 -1.93 3.27
N PRO A 24 -6.95 -3.00 3.85
CA PRO A 24 -6.20 -3.92 4.69
C PRO A 24 -5.20 -4.74 3.88
N ARG A 25 -4.11 -5.15 4.51
CA ARG A 25 -3.16 -6.10 3.90
C ARG A 25 -3.76 -7.51 3.87
N LEU A 26 -3.62 -8.20 2.73
CA LEU A 26 -4.27 -9.49 2.50
C LEU A 26 -3.64 -10.67 3.25
N GLY A 27 -2.48 -10.49 3.89
CA GLY A 27 -1.81 -11.55 4.63
C GLY A 27 -2.62 -12.09 5.81
N LEU A 28 -3.17 -11.20 6.65
CA LEU A 28 -3.96 -11.60 7.82
C LEU A 28 -5.31 -12.24 7.45
N PRO A 29 -6.14 -11.66 6.55
CA PRO A 29 -7.36 -12.33 6.14
C PRO A 29 -7.12 -13.68 5.47
N LEU A 30 -6.03 -13.85 4.71
CA LEU A 30 -5.66 -15.16 4.16
C LEU A 30 -5.35 -16.17 5.28
N MET A 31 -4.58 -15.79 6.30
CA MET A 31 -4.28 -16.66 7.44
C MET A 31 -5.54 -17.00 8.25
N ALA A 32 -6.41 -16.02 8.48
CA ALA A 32 -7.69 -16.23 9.15
C ALA A 32 -8.60 -17.19 8.36
N THR A 33 -8.66 -17.06 7.02
CA THR A 33 -9.41 -17.97 6.15
C THR A 33 -8.88 -19.40 6.27
N VAL A 34 -7.56 -19.59 6.20
CA VAL A 34 -6.95 -20.92 6.33
C VAL A 34 -7.29 -21.56 7.69
N LEU A 35 -7.24 -20.80 8.78
CA LEU A 35 -7.58 -21.32 10.11
C LEU A 35 -9.08 -21.60 10.25
N ALA A 36 -9.95 -20.76 9.67
CA ALA A 36 -11.40 -20.98 9.65
C ALA A 36 -11.76 -22.26 8.86
N ASP A 37 -11.11 -22.51 7.71
CA ASP A 37 -11.27 -23.73 6.91
C ASP A 37 -10.83 -24.99 7.68
N LEU A 38 -9.88 -24.84 8.64
CA LEU A 38 -9.47 -25.91 9.55
C LEU A 38 -10.39 -26.05 10.79
N GLY A 39 -11.41 -25.21 10.92
CA GLY A 39 -12.41 -25.30 11.99
C GLY A 39 -12.11 -24.47 13.24
N HIS A 40 -11.13 -23.56 13.18
CA HIS A 40 -10.84 -22.62 14.26
C HIS A 40 -11.74 -21.36 14.17
N ASP A 41 -11.95 -20.69 15.31
CA ASP A 41 -12.65 -19.39 15.37
C ASP A 41 -11.64 -18.27 15.11
N ALA A 42 -11.59 -17.78 13.85
CA ALA A 42 -10.64 -16.77 13.42
C ALA A 42 -11.32 -15.45 13.03
N ALA A 43 -10.74 -14.32 13.44
CA ALA A 43 -11.16 -12.98 13.02
C ALA A 43 -9.96 -12.04 12.90
N VAL A 44 -10.14 -10.97 12.11
CA VAL A 44 -9.09 -9.97 11.82
C VAL A 44 -9.56 -8.59 12.26
N PHE A 45 -8.74 -7.89 13.01
CA PHE A 45 -8.86 -6.48 13.34
C PHE A 45 -7.85 -5.69 12.49
N CYS A 46 -8.34 -4.82 11.62
CA CYS A 46 -7.54 -3.81 10.97
C CYS A 46 -7.90 -2.46 11.58
N ASP A 47 -7.01 -1.88 12.37
CA ASP A 47 -7.27 -0.65 13.15
C ASP A 47 -7.62 0.56 12.27
N MET A 48 -7.29 0.50 10.99
CA MET A 48 -7.72 1.50 10.00
C MET A 48 -9.21 1.36 9.61
N LEU A 49 -9.77 0.15 9.67
CA LEU A 49 -11.18 -0.11 9.36
C LEU A 49 -12.07 0.00 10.59
N ALA A 50 -11.65 -0.62 11.68
CA ALA A 50 -12.34 -0.57 12.97
C ALA A 50 -11.30 -0.68 14.09
N PRO A 51 -11.51 -0.02 15.24
CA PRO A 51 -10.61 -0.17 16.38
C PRO A 51 -10.42 -1.64 16.76
N ILE A 52 -9.20 -2.00 17.19
CA ILE A 52 -8.91 -3.33 17.71
C ILE A 52 -9.73 -3.52 18.99
N ASP A 53 -10.58 -4.54 19.01
CA ASP A 53 -11.35 -4.92 20.19
C ASP A 53 -10.44 -5.68 21.17
N LEU A 54 -9.99 -4.97 22.18
CA LEU A 54 -9.07 -5.53 23.17
C LEU A 54 -9.72 -6.63 24.01
N ASP A 55 -11.01 -6.48 24.34
CA ASP A 55 -11.73 -7.49 25.15
C ASP A 55 -11.86 -8.81 24.36
N GLU A 56 -12.12 -8.73 23.07
CA GLU A 56 -12.12 -9.92 22.20
C GLU A 56 -10.71 -10.53 22.07
N CYS A 57 -9.66 -9.72 22.01
CA CYS A 57 -8.28 -10.19 21.98
C CYS A 57 -7.86 -10.84 23.31
N LEU A 58 -8.28 -10.29 24.45
CA LEU A 58 -7.98 -10.83 25.78
C LEU A 58 -8.62 -12.20 26.05
N THR A 59 -9.65 -12.56 25.31
CA THR A 59 -10.32 -13.88 25.41
C THR A 59 -9.85 -14.87 24.37
N ALA A 60 -8.88 -14.50 23.52
CA ALA A 60 -8.33 -15.38 22.50
C ALA A 60 -7.31 -16.36 23.07
N ASP A 61 -7.19 -17.54 22.45
CA ASP A 61 -6.13 -18.52 22.77
C ASP A 61 -4.79 -18.10 22.16
N LEU A 62 -4.84 -17.37 21.01
CA LEU A 62 -3.67 -16.84 20.31
C LEU A 62 -4.03 -15.52 19.64
N VAL A 63 -3.17 -14.51 19.79
CA VAL A 63 -3.27 -13.26 19.01
C VAL A 63 -2.05 -13.13 18.10
N GLY A 64 -2.32 -13.06 16.77
CA GLY A 64 -1.31 -12.80 15.75
C GLY A 64 -1.29 -11.32 15.37
N ILE A 65 -0.18 -10.63 15.58
CA ILE A 65 -0.03 -9.21 15.26
C ILE A 65 0.90 -9.07 14.06
N SER A 66 0.44 -8.40 13.00
CA SER A 66 1.27 -8.13 11.82
C SER A 66 1.44 -6.63 11.60
N ALA A 67 2.68 -6.18 11.54
CA ALA A 67 3.02 -4.77 11.39
C ALA A 67 4.09 -4.55 10.31
N THR A 68 4.09 -3.35 9.74
CA THR A 68 5.23 -2.80 8.96
C THR A 68 6.21 -2.14 9.93
N THR A 69 7.37 -1.71 9.44
CA THR A 69 8.35 -1.03 10.30
C THR A 69 7.73 0.15 11.05
N ALA A 70 7.02 1.03 10.35
CA ALA A 70 6.42 2.21 10.97
C ALA A 70 5.27 1.90 11.96
N THR A 71 4.59 0.77 11.82
CA THR A 71 3.50 0.38 12.72
C THR A 71 3.95 -0.58 13.83
N GLN A 72 5.21 -1.02 13.79
CA GLN A 72 5.74 -2.00 14.73
C GLN A 72 5.74 -1.52 16.19
N PRO A 73 6.06 -0.25 16.51
CA PRO A 73 5.94 0.23 17.90
C PRO A 73 4.53 0.08 18.49
N ALA A 74 3.49 0.32 17.68
CA ALA A 74 2.11 0.06 18.09
C ALA A 74 1.82 -1.44 18.24
N GLY A 75 2.42 -2.26 17.36
CA GLY A 75 2.38 -3.72 17.45
C GLY A 75 3.02 -4.24 18.73
N TYR A 76 4.16 -3.72 19.10
CA TYR A 76 4.86 -4.07 20.36
C TYR A 76 4.05 -3.67 21.61
N ALA A 77 3.51 -2.44 21.62
CA ALA A 77 2.68 -1.99 22.73
C ALA A 77 1.43 -2.87 22.94
N LEU A 78 0.79 -3.30 21.83
CA LEU A 78 -0.33 -4.24 21.88
C LEU A 78 0.12 -5.62 22.36
N ALA A 79 1.26 -6.12 21.89
CA ALA A 79 1.82 -7.40 22.29
C ALA A 79 2.15 -7.42 23.79
N ASP A 80 2.78 -6.37 24.31
CA ASP A 80 3.10 -6.23 25.73
C ASP A 80 1.84 -6.26 26.61
N GLN A 81 0.79 -5.55 26.18
CA GLN A 81 -0.47 -5.51 26.90
C GLN A 81 -1.15 -6.88 26.97
N LEU A 82 -1.17 -7.61 25.84
CA LEU A 82 -1.78 -8.95 25.76
C LEU A 82 -0.95 -10.00 26.50
N SER A 83 0.38 -9.96 26.36
CA SER A 83 1.31 -10.86 27.05
C SER A 83 1.24 -10.68 28.55
N ALA A 84 1.14 -9.43 29.05
CA ALA A 84 0.97 -9.15 30.48
C ALA A 84 -0.35 -9.68 31.05
N ALA A 85 -1.38 -9.84 30.20
CA ALA A 85 -2.66 -10.45 30.56
C ALA A 85 -2.66 -12.00 30.42
N GLY A 86 -1.54 -12.60 30.01
CA GLY A 86 -1.39 -14.05 29.85
C GLY A 86 -1.90 -14.63 28.54
N VAL A 87 -2.16 -13.78 27.53
CA VAL A 87 -2.54 -14.22 26.17
C VAL A 87 -1.28 -14.63 25.39
N GLU A 88 -1.34 -15.75 24.68
CA GLU A 88 -0.25 -16.12 23.78
C GLU A 88 -0.24 -15.17 22.56
N VAL A 89 0.93 -14.59 22.27
CA VAL A 89 1.10 -13.63 21.17
C VAL A 89 2.16 -14.11 20.19
N VAL A 90 1.84 -14.01 18.90
CA VAL A 90 2.79 -14.20 17.81
C VAL A 90 2.89 -12.92 16.98
N LEU A 91 4.10 -12.38 16.87
CA LEU A 91 4.42 -11.26 15.99
C LEU A 91 4.82 -11.77 14.60
N GLY A 92 4.35 -11.09 13.57
CA GLY A 92 4.65 -11.40 12.18
C GLY A 92 4.79 -10.13 11.32
N GLY A 93 5.10 -10.32 10.06
CA GLY A 93 5.24 -9.23 9.09
C GLY A 93 6.69 -8.93 8.70
N PRO A 94 6.90 -7.95 7.80
CA PRO A 94 8.21 -7.68 7.22
C PRO A 94 9.24 -7.22 8.25
N HIS A 95 8.86 -6.39 9.22
CA HIS A 95 9.79 -5.87 10.21
C HIS A 95 10.39 -6.98 11.08
N VAL A 96 9.55 -7.74 11.77
CA VAL A 96 9.98 -8.77 12.73
C VAL A 96 10.67 -9.97 12.05
N THR A 97 10.49 -10.12 10.75
CA THR A 97 11.24 -11.11 9.95
C THR A 97 12.75 -10.85 10.03
N PHE A 98 13.15 -9.60 10.07
CA PHE A 98 14.56 -9.16 10.12
C PHE A 98 15.00 -8.68 11.51
N CYS A 99 14.05 -8.39 12.42
CA CYS A 99 14.29 -7.91 13.78
C CYS A 99 13.68 -8.88 14.82
N ALA A 100 13.92 -10.20 14.65
CA ALA A 100 13.25 -11.22 15.47
C ALA A 100 13.67 -11.20 16.94
N GLU A 101 14.91 -10.85 17.25
CA GLU A 101 15.39 -10.77 18.65
C GLU A 101 14.70 -9.63 19.40
N GLU A 102 14.62 -8.43 18.78
CA GLU A 102 13.87 -7.30 19.32
C GLU A 102 12.39 -7.68 19.55
N ALA A 103 11.77 -8.32 18.54
CA ALA A 103 10.37 -8.71 18.63
C ALA A 103 10.09 -9.73 19.75
N LEU A 104 11.04 -10.60 20.07
CA LEU A 104 10.95 -11.54 21.20
C LEU A 104 11.06 -10.87 22.58
N GLU A 105 11.39 -9.61 22.68
CA GLU A 105 11.28 -8.85 23.93
C GLU A 105 9.81 -8.55 24.26
N HIS A 106 8.92 -8.53 23.25
CA HIS A 106 7.52 -8.14 23.36
C HIS A 106 6.53 -9.31 23.26
N ALA A 107 6.92 -10.41 22.64
CA ALA A 107 6.04 -11.57 22.46
C ALA A 107 6.83 -12.87 22.59
N ARG A 108 6.12 -13.94 22.97
CA ARG A 108 6.71 -15.28 23.08
C ARG A 108 7.11 -15.86 21.72
N PHE A 109 6.37 -15.54 20.65
CA PHE A 109 6.55 -16.12 19.32
C PHE A 109 6.74 -15.05 18.26
N VAL A 110 7.63 -15.33 17.29
CA VAL A 110 7.85 -14.52 16.09
C VAL A 110 7.82 -15.42 14.85
N ALA A 111 6.87 -15.19 13.94
CA ALA A 111 6.77 -15.87 12.66
C ALA A 111 7.56 -15.09 11.61
N ARG A 112 8.74 -15.60 11.20
CA ARG A 112 9.62 -15.00 10.20
C ARG A 112 9.26 -15.46 8.78
N GLY A 113 9.30 -14.55 7.81
CA GLY A 113 9.03 -14.84 6.40
C GLY A 113 7.55 -15.08 6.12
N GLU A 114 7.22 -16.08 5.32
CA GLU A 114 5.85 -16.42 4.95
C GLU A 114 5.11 -17.13 6.09
N GLY A 115 4.41 -16.36 6.93
CA GLY A 115 3.81 -16.84 8.18
C GLY A 115 2.67 -17.84 8.07
N ARG A 116 2.09 -18.08 6.88
CA ARG A 116 0.87 -18.89 6.72
C ARG A 116 1.00 -20.33 7.24
N LYS A 117 2.03 -21.04 6.84
CA LYS A 117 2.27 -22.41 7.36
C LYS A 117 2.71 -22.37 8.82
N THR A 118 3.52 -21.38 9.17
CA THR A 118 4.03 -21.22 10.54
C THR A 118 2.89 -21.01 11.52
N ILE A 119 1.86 -20.23 11.17
CA ILE A 119 0.72 -19.99 12.06
C ILE A 119 -0.15 -21.26 12.24
N VAL A 120 -0.35 -22.05 11.18
CA VAL A 120 -1.08 -23.32 11.29
C VAL A 120 -0.33 -24.30 12.19
N GLU A 121 0.95 -24.50 11.94
CA GLU A 121 1.80 -25.40 12.76
C GLU A 121 1.91 -24.90 14.21
N LEU A 122 1.90 -23.59 14.45
CA LEU A 122 1.90 -23.01 15.80
C LEU A 122 0.57 -23.27 16.52
N VAL A 123 -0.57 -23.09 15.84
CA VAL A 123 -1.89 -23.39 16.39
C VAL A 123 -2.00 -24.87 16.73
N ASP A 124 -1.58 -25.77 15.84
CA ASP A 124 -1.54 -27.22 16.08
C ASP A 124 -0.65 -27.56 17.30
N ALA A 125 0.51 -26.89 17.41
CA ALA A 125 1.44 -27.13 18.51
C ALA A 125 0.88 -26.65 19.85
N LEU A 126 0.22 -25.52 19.90
CA LEU A 126 -0.44 -25.01 21.10
C LEU A 126 -1.62 -25.89 21.51
N GLU A 127 -2.43 -26.35 20.56
CA GLU A 127 -3.59 -27.22 20.81
C GLU A 127 -3.18 -28.62 21.30
N CYS A 128 -2.16 -29.20 20.67
CA CYS A 128 -1.77 -30.60 20.89
C CYS A 128 -0.55 -30.75 21.81
N GLY A 129 0.06 -29.67 22.28
CA GLY A 129 1.28 -29.72 23.09
C GLY A 129 2.51 -30.22 22.33
N LEU A 130 2.59 -29.91 21.02
CA LEU A 130 3.72 -30.33 20.18
C LEU A 130 4.94 -29.41 20.39
N PRO A 131 6.16 -29.91 20.13
CA PRO A 131 7.37 -29.10 20.34
C PRO A 131 7.51 -28.01 19.28
N PHE A 132 7.69 -26.76 19.73
CA PHE A 132 7.87 -25.60 18.87
C PHE A 132 9.14 -25.63 18.01
N GLY A 133 10.17 -26.36 18.45
CA GLY A 133 11.45 -26.49 17.73
C GLY A 133 11.36 -27.14 16.34
N LEU A 134 10.22 -27.74 15.99
CA LEU A 134 9.98 -28.35 14.67
C LEU A 134 9.33 -27.40 13.65
N ILE A 135 8.89 -26.21 14.09
CA ILE A 135 8.15 -25.25 13.25
C ILE A 135 9.14 -24.36 12.49
N ALA A 136 9.36 -24.64 11.22
CA ALA A 136 10.24 -23.79 10.40
C ALA A 136 9.73 -22.34 10.32
N GLY A 137 10.66 -21.38 10.38
CA GLY A 137 10.36 -19.95 10.37
C GLY A 137 9.87 -19.38 11.71
N LEU A 138 9.73 -20.21 12.77
CA LEU A 138 9.40 -19.74 14.10
C LEU A 138 10.67 -19.35 14.88
N SER A 139 10.65 -18.19 15.53
CA SER A 139 11.52 -17.86 16.65
C SER A 139 10.66 -17.77 17.90
N TRP A 140 11.16 -18.25 19.02
CA TRP A 140 10.35 -18.35 20.22
C TRP A 140 11.20 -18.30 21.50
N ARG A 141 10.56 -17.90 22.60
CA ARG A 141 11.14 -17.89 23.94
C ARG A 141 10.54 -19.03 24.75
N ASP A 142 11.37 -19.85 25.35
CA ASP A 142 10.91 -20.92 26.22
C ASP A 142 10.52 -20.42 27.63
N GLN A 143 10.10 -21.36 28.48
CA GLN A 143 9.64 -21.03 29.85
C GLN A 143 10.78 -20.55 30.77
N ASP A 144 12.02 -20.91 30.43
CA ASP A 144 13.22 -20.48 31.14
C ASP A 144 13.75 -19.14 30.63
N GLY A 145 13.10 -18.57 29.62
CA GLY A 145 13.44 -17.31 28.98
C GLY A 145 14.50 -17.41 27.87
N ALA A 146 14.96 -18.63 27.54
CA ALA A 146 15.93 -18.80 26.47
C ALA A 146 15.29 -18.61 25.09
N VAL A 147 16.03 -17.93 24.20
CA VAL A 147 15.60 -17.63 22.83
C VAL A 147 16.06 -18.74 21.88
N HIS A 148 15.13 -19.17 21.04
CA HIS A 148 15.36 -20.20 20.04
C HIS A 148 14.97 -19.69 18.65
N HIS A 149 15.81 -19.94 17.65
CA HIS A 149 15.55 -19.64 16.25
C HIS A 149 15.55 -20.93 15.43
N ASN A 150 14.37 -21.35 15.02
CA ASN A 150 14.26 -22.50 14.12
C ASN A 150 14.78 -22.15 12.71
N PRO A 151 15.12 -23.14 11.87
CA PRO A 151 15.52 -22.90 10.48
C PRO A 151 14.53 -22.01 9.74
N ALA A 152 15.01 -21.18 8.82
CA ALA A 152 14.15 -20.37 7.98
C ALA A 152 13.18 -21.27 7.19
N ARG A 153 11.95 -20.79 7.02
CA ARG A 153 10.98 -21.49 6.17
C ARG A 153 11.29 -21.20 4.70
N GLU A 154 11.29 -22.24 3.90
CA GLU A 154 11.34 -22.09 2.46
C GLU A 154 10.09 -21.39 1.94
N HIS A 155 10.27 -20.57 0.91
CA HIS A 155 9.14 -19.91 0.25
C HIS A 155 8.17 -20.93 -0.33
N CYS A 156 6.87 -20.65 -0.32
CA CYS A 156 5.89 -21.53 -0.90
C CYS A 156 6.17 -21.74 -2.40
N THR A 157 5.98 -22.96 -2.86
CA THR A 157 6.09 -23.30 -4.29
C THR A 157 4.93 -22.73 -5.09
N GLN A 158 5.07 -22.66 -6.43
CA GLN A 158 3.97 -22.25 -7.31
C GLN A 158 2.71 -23.10 -7.09
N SER A 159 2.87 -24.43 -6.97
CA SER A 159 1.73 -25.34 -6.77
C SER A 159 1.04 -25.16 -5.41
N GLU A 160 1.76 -24.76 -4.38
CA GLU A 160 1.19 -24.42 -3.08
C GLU A 160 0.46 -23.08 -3.14
N PHE A 161 1.01 -22.11 -3.86
CA PHE A 161 0.41 -20.80 -4.04
C PHE A 161 -0.91 -20.88 -4.82
N GLU A 162 -0.99 -21.72 -5.84
CA GLU A 162 -2.22 -21.97 -6.61
C GLU A 162 -3.33 -22.65 -5.81
N ARG A 163 -2.99 -23.30 -4.70
CA ARG A 163 -3.97 -23.95 -3.80
C ARG A 163 -4.40 -23.08 -2.62
N LEU A 164 -3.89 -21.85 -2.52
CA LEU A 164 -4.33 -20.93 -1.49
C LEU A 164 -5.82 -20.62 -1.64
N PRO A 165 -6.58 -20.56 -0.54
CA PRO A 165 -7.96 -20.11 -0.59
C PRO A 165 -8.06 -18.65 -1.03
N ILE A 166 -9.23 -18.25 -1.48
CA ILE A 166 -9.59 -16.84 -1.63
C ILE A 166 -9.70 -16.25 -0.22
N PRO A 167 -9.01 -15.14 0.09
CA PRO A 167 -9.14 -14.51 1.40
C PRO A 167 -10.59 -14.10 1.68
N ASP A 168 -11.18 -14.61 2.74
CA ASP A 168 -12.51 -14.19 3.17
C ASP A 168 -12.42 -12.84 3.88
N LEU A 169 -12.77 -11.78 3.16
CA LEU A 169 -12.73 -10.42 3.69
C LEU A 169 -13.81 -10.18 4.76
N SER A 170 -14.83 -11.05 4.88
CA SER A 170 -15.85 -10.92 5.92
C SER A 170 -15.34 -11.23 7.31
N LEU A 171 -14.21 -11.93 7.42
CA LEU A 171 -13.50 -12.15 8.68
C LEU A 171 -12.86 -10.87 9.25
N ILE A 172 -12.77 -9.80 8.44
CA ILE A 172 -12.24 -8.51 8.90
C ILE A 172 -13.36 -7.71 9.57
N ARG A 173 -13.17 -7.32 10.82
CA ARG A 173 -14.11 -6.44 11.53
C ARG A 173 -14.18 -5.07 10.86
N GLY A 174 -15.38 -4.61 10.50
CA GLY A 174 -15.60 -3.37 9.75
C GLY A 174 -15.34 -3.48 8.25
N HIS A 175 -15.28 -4.68 7.68
CA HIS A 175 -15.06 -4.92 6.25
C HIS A 175 -16.07 -4.22 5.34
N GLU A 176 -17.29 -3.95 5.82
CA GLU A 176 -18.34 -3.22 5.11
C GLU A 176 -17.98 -1.76 4.83
N ARG A 177 -17.00 -1.21 5.55
CA ARG A 177 -16.47 0.14 5.33
C ARG A 177 -15.51 0.23 4.14
N MET A 178 -14.99 -0.89 3.65
CA MET A 178 -14.11 -0.93 2.50
C MET A 178 -14.88 -0.58 1.22
N ARG A 179 -14.55 0.54 0.61
CA ARG A 179 -15.10 0.95 -0.69
C ARG A 179 -14.34 0.31 -1.84
N VAL A 180 -13.02 0.22 -1.71
CA VAL A 180 -12.12 -0.44 -2.65
C VAL A 180 -11.80 -1.82 -2.09
N LYS A 181 -11.93 -2.87 -2.88
CA LYS A 181 -11.62 -4.23 -2.45
C LYS A 181 -10.23 -4.63 -2.95
N PRO A 182 -9.34 -5.09 -2.05
CA PRO A 182 -8.04 -5.59 -2.45
C PRO A 182 -8.17 -6.98 -3.07
N ILE A 183 -7.51 -7.18 -4.21
CA ILE A 183 -7.31 -8.49 -4.83
C ILE A 183 -5.84 -8.65 -5.14
N MET A 184 -5.31 -9.84 -4.96
CA MET A 184 -3.95 -10.17 -5.31
C MET A 184 -3.93 -11.24 -6.40
N THR A 185 -3.20 -10.98 -7.50
CA THR A 185 -3.07 -11.92 -8.59
C THR A 185 -1.73 -12.67 -8.58
N GLN A 186 -0.75 -12.10 -7.88
CA GLN A 186 0.61 -12.66 -7.77
C GLN A 186 1.34 -12.12 -6.54
N TRP A 187 2.36 -12.83 -6.09
CA TRP A 187 3.29 -12.39 -5.06
C TRP A 187 4.69 -12.24 -5.62
N GLY A 188 5.39 -11.19 -5.14
CA GLY A 188 6.79 -10.96 -5.41
C GLY A 188 7.05 -10.20 -6.69
N CYS A 189 8.30 -9.78 -6.82
CA CYS A 189 8.79 -8.98 -7.93
C CYS A 189 10.18 -9.51 -8.34
N PRO A 190 10.48 -9.71 -9.64
CA PRO A 190 11.74 -10.30 -10.07
C PRO A 190 12.89 -9.28 -10.14
N PHE A 191 12.63 -8.03 -9.79
CA PHE A 191 13.61 -6.96 -9.79
C PHE A 191 14.38 -6.91 -8.47
N ASP A 192 15.52 -6.25 -8.50
CA ASP A 192 16.53 -6.21 -7.44
C ASP A 192 16.83 -4.78 -6.96
N CYS A 193 15.81 -3.92 -6.89
CA CYS A 193 15.95 -2.57 -6.33
C CYS A 193 16.43 -2.67 -4.87
N ASP A 194 17.51 -1.97 -4.52
CA ASP A 194 18.22 -2.10 -3.25
C ASP A 194 17.42 -1.64 -2.02
N PHE A 195 16.47 -0.73 -2.22
CA PHE A 195 15.58 -0.20 -1.19
C PHE A 195 14.32 -1.04 -0.95
N CYS A 196 14.05 -2.04 -1.82
CA CYS A 196 12.75 -2.67 -1.87
C CYS A 196 12.62 -3.85 -0.89
N SER A 197 11.72 -3.73 0.09
CA SER A 197 11.42 -4.78 1.05
C SER A 197 10.81 -6.05 0.41
N VAL A 198 10.17 -5.93 -0.75
CA VAL A 198 9.62 -7.08 -1.50
C VAL A 198 10.74 -8.04 -1.92
N THR A 199 11.88 -7.49 -2.38
CA THR A 199 13.06 -8.30 -2.74
C THR A 199 13.63 -9.00 -1.51
N ALA A 200 13.75 -8.29 -0.39
CA ALA A 200 14.24 -8.85 0.86
C ALA A 200 13.32 -9.98 1.37
N GLN A 201 12.01 -9.81 1.26
CA GLN A 201 11.02 -10.73 1.80
C GLN A 201 10.76 -11.95 0.90
N PHE A 202 10.76 -11.79 -0.44
CA PHE A 202 10.34 -12.82 -1.40
C PHE A 202 11.45 -13.30 -2.35
N SER A 203 12.69 -12.84 -2.18
CA SER A 203 13.89 -13.32 -2.91
C SER A 203 13.75 -13.31 -4.44
N ARG A 204 13.10 -12.29 -5.01
CA ARG A 204 12.86 -12.11 -6.47
C ARG A 204 12.08 -13.25 -7.14
N VAL A 205 11.46 -14.13 -6.38
CA VAL A 205 10.59 -15.18 -6.91
C VAL A 205 9.17 -14.64 -7.08
N VAL A 206 8.58 -14.88 -8.24
CA VAL A 206 7.18 -14.50 -8.51
C VAL A 206 6.31 -15.75 -8.55
N ARG A 207 5.19 -15.71 -7.86
CA ARG A 207 4.19 -16.77 -7.83
C ARG A 207 2.85 -16.21 -8.28
N TYR A 208 2.12 -16.98 -9.05
CA TYR A 208 0.88 -16.53 -9.70
C TYR A 208 -0.31 -17.33 -9.21
N ARG A 209 -1.41 -16.66 -8.93
CA ARG A 209 -2.70 -17.32 -8.70
C ARG A 209 -3.28 -17.78 -10.02
N ARG A 210 -4.13 -18.78 -9.99
CA ARG A 210 -4.85 -19.28 -11.17
C ARG A 210 -5.87 -18.24 -11.64
N THR A 211 -6.02 -18.10 -12.95
CA THR A 211 -6.97 -17.13 -13.54
C THR A 211 -8.41 -17.42 -13.13
N ASP A 212 -8.81 -18.67 -13.06
CA ASP A 212 -10.16 -19.07 -12.64
C ASP A 212 -10.46 -18.65 -11.19
N GLN A 213 -9.53 -18.80 -10.25
CA GLN A 213 -9.67 -18.32 -8.87
C GLN A 213 -9.79 -16.78 -8.80
N ILE A 214 -9.04 -16.05 -9.62
CA ILE A 214 -9.14 -14.59 -9.67
C ILE A 214 -10.51 -14.17 -10.20
N LEU A 215 -11.04 -14.85 -11.22
CA LEU A 215 -12.37 -14.59 -11.75
C LEU A 215 -13.48 -14.96 -10.74
N GLU A 216 -13.33 -16.05 -10.01
CA GLU A 216 -14.24 -16.44 -8.93
C GLU A 216 -14.28 -15.37 -7.83
N GLU A 217 -13.12 -14.89 -7.39
CA GLU A 217 -13.02 -13.82 -6.40
C GLU A 217 -13.67 -12.53 -6.91
N LEU A 218 -13.38 -12.11 -8.14
CA LEU A 218 -14.01 -10.94 -8.77
C LEU A 218 -15.53 -11.06 -8.87
N ALA A 219 -16.04 -12.24 -9.23
CA ALA A 219 -17.47 -12.50 -9.32
C ALA A 219 -18.17 -12.46 -7.94
N GLY A 220 -17.47 -12.87 -6.89
CA GLY A 220 -17.98 -12.86 -5.51
C GLY A 220 -17.94 -11.47 -4.86
N LEU A 221 -17.17 -10.52 -5.41
CA LEU A 221 -17.06 -9.18 -4.84
C LEU A 221 -18.24 -8.31 -5.28
N SER A 222 -19.03 -7.84 -4.32
CA SER A 222 -19.98 -6.74 -4.53
C SER A 222 -19.23 -5.41 -4.42
N ALA A 223 -18.34 -5.11 -5.39
CA ALA A 223 -17.57 -3.88 -5.41
C ALA A 223 -17.47 -3.30 -6.82
N ASP A 224 -17.68 -1.99 -6.92
CA ASP A 224 -17.48 -1.25 -8.18
C ASP A 224 -16.00 -0.94 -8.43
N GLU A 225 -15.16 -1.00 -7.40
CA GLU A 225 -13.75 -0.61 -7.44
C GLU A 225 -12.84 -1.64 -6.74
N VAL A 226 -11.76 -1.99 -7.44
CA VAL A 226 -10.76 -2.99 -7.02
C VAL A 226 -9.37 -2.37 -7.03
N PHE A 227 -8.57 -2.71 -6.04
CA PHE A 227 -7.14 -2.50 -6.07
C PHE A 227 -6.43 -3.85 -6.26
N PHE A 228 -5.70 -4.01 -7.38
CA PHE A 228 -4.80 -5.15 -7.52
C PHE A 228 -3.57 -4.92 -6.66
N TYR A 229 -3.52 -5.64 -5.53
CA TYR A 229 -2.54 -5.49 -4.44
C TYR A 229 -1.20 -6.17 -4.78
N ASP A 230 -0.90 -6.29 -6.05
CA ASP A 230 0.33 -6.88 -6.54
C ASP A 230 1.50 -5.89 -6.43
N ASP A 231 2.68 -6.35 -6.04
CA ASP A 231 3.90 -5.52 -6.00
C ASP A 231 4.26 -4.95 -7.37
N ASN A 232 3.89 -5.63 -8.44
CA ASN A 232 3.98 -5.17 -9.81
C ASN A 232 3.00 -5.99 -10.68
N PHE A 233 1.85 -5.43 -10.99
CA PHE A 233 0.76 -6.12 -11.70
C PHE A 233 1.17 -6.69 -13.08
N VAL A 234 2.14 -6.08 -13.77
CA VAL A 234 2.58 -6.47 -15.12
C VAL A 234 4.00 -7.04 -15.10
N VAL A 235 4.27 -8.00 -14.22
CA VAL A 235 5.56 -8.72 -14.23
C VAL A 235 5.70 -9.56 -15.49
N ASN A 236 4.66 -10.31 -15.84
CA ASN A 236 4.59 -11.13 -17.06
C ASN A 236 3.45 -10.62 -17.94
N LYS A 237 3.79 -9.77 -18.92
CA LYS A 237 2.81 -9.12 -19.78
C LYS A 237 1.91 -10.12 -20.54
N ARG A 238 2.41 -11.30 -20.94
CA ARG A 238 1.59 -12.32 -21.61
C ARG A 238 0.50 -12.81 -20.66
N ARG A 239 0.88 -13.19 -19.45
CA ARG A 239 -0.06 -13.67 -18.43
C ARG A 239 -1.07 -12.57 -18.04
N THR A 240 -0.61 -11.33 -17.85
CA THR A 240 -1.53 -10.21 -17.57
C THR A 240 -2.52 -10.02 -18.71
N ARG A 241 -2.08 -10.13 -19.97
CA ARG A 241 -2.96 -10.07 -21.14
C ARG A 241 -4.01 -11.19 -21.13
N GLU A 242 -3.62 -12.42 -20.81
CA GLU A 242 -4.51 -13.57 -20.67
C GLU A 242 -5.56 -13.33 -19.57
N LEU A 243 -5.16 -12.83 -18.40
CA LEU A 243 -6.08 -12.46 -17.31
C LEU A 243 -7.08 -11.37 -17.74
N LEU A 244 -6.60 -10.28 -18.35
CA LEU A 244 -7.46 -9.18 -18.78
C LEU A 244 -8.48 -9.64 -19.84
N LEU A 245 -8.09 -10.50 -20.78
CA LEU A 245 -8.99 -11.09 -21.75
C LEU A 245 -10.04 -11.99 -21.10
N ALA A 246 -9.64 -12.76 -20.09
CA ALA A 246 -10.55 -13.62 -19.33
C ALA A 246 -11.56 -12.79 -18.52
N MET A 247 -11.12 -11.69 -17.89
CA MET A 247 -11.99 -10.74 -17.19
C MET A 247 -13.05 -10.14 -18.14
N ILE A 248 -12.63 -9.66 -19.31
CA ILE A 248 -13.53 -9.09 -20.34
C ILE A 248 -14.49 -10.16 -20.84
N GLY A 249 -14.00 -11.37 -21.15
CA GLY A 249 -14.82 -12.48 -21.64
C GLY A 249 -15.86 -12.94 -20.63
N ALA A 250 -15.58 -12.82 -19.33
CA ALA A 250 -16.52 -13.13 -18.24
C ALA A 250 -17.46 -11.94 -17.88
N GLY A 251 -17.29 -10.77 -18.49
CA GLY A 251 -18.03 -9.56 -18.12
C GLY A 251 -17.63 -8.98 -16.75
N LEU A 252 -16.48 -9.38 -16.20
CA LEU A 252 -15.97 -8.96 -14.89
C LEU A 252 -14.94 -7.84 -15.07
N THR A 253 -15.42 -6.64 -15.33
CA THR A 253 -14.59 -5.46 -15.59
C THR A 253 -14.83 -4.35 -14.56
N PRO A 254 -14.56 -4.59 -13.27
CA PRO A 254 -14.67 -3.54 -12.25
C PRO A 254 -13.67 -2.42 -12.58
N GLN A 255 -13.93 -1.23 -12.07
CA GLN A 255 -12.88 -0.20 -12.09
C GLN A 255 -11.72 -0.66 -11.22
N PHE A 256 -10.49 -0.53 -11.72
CA PHE A 256 -9.34 -0.90 -10.92
C PHE A 256 -8.15 0.03 -11.05
N SER A 257 -7.34 0.03 -10.01
CA SER A 257 -5.99 0.58 -9.99
C SER A 257 -4.97 -0.52 -9.66
N ALA A 258 -3.75 -0.36 -10.15
CA ALA A 258 -2.68 -1.33 -9.91
C ALA A 258 -1.29 -0.67 -9.97
N GLN A 259 -0.35 -1.23 -9.23
CA GLN A 259 1.05 -0.82 -9.27
C GLN A 259 1.75 -1.41 -10.49
N MET A 260 2.47 -0.56 -11.22
CA MET A 260 3.15 -0.93 -12.45
C MET A 260 4.50 -0.22 -12.56
N ARG A 261 5.35 -0.73 -13.43
CA ARG A 261 6.60 -0.07 -13.81
C ARG A 261 6.41 0.80 -15.05
N ALA A 262 7.26 1.82 -15.23
CA ALA A 262 7.22 2.68 -16.41
C ALA A 262 7.41 1.89 -17.71
N ASP A 263 8.26 0.86 -17.73
CA ASP A 263 8.51 0.02 -18.92
C ASP A 263 7.35 -0.91 -19.30
N THR A 264 6.27 -0.93 -18.51
CA THR A 264 5.02 -1.65 -18.84
C THR A 264 4.42 -1.24 -20.18
N VAL A 265 4.54 0.01 -20.57
CA VAL A 265 3.97 0.52 -21.83
C VAL A 265 4.73 0.05 -23.08
N LEU A 266 5.94 -0.45 -22.95
CA LEU A 266 6.77 -0.87 -24.07
C LEU A 266 6.37 -2.26 -24.62
N ARG A 267 6.44 -2.47 -25.93
CA ARG A 267 6.25 -3.80 -26.56
C ARG A 267 7.27 -4.82 -26.06
N SER A 268 8.52 -4.41 -26.00
CA SER A 268 9.63 -5.11 -25.33
C SER A 268 10.73 -4.10 -25.02
N ARG A 269 11.57 -4.41 -24.03
CA ARG A 269 12.73 -3.57 -23.72
C ARG A 269 13.74 -3.45 -24.86
N SER A 270 13.90 -4.52 -25.65
CA SER A 270 14.88 -4.58 -26.74
C SER A 270 14.39 -3.95 -28.06
N ARG A 271 13.07 -3.98 -28.33
CA ARG A 271 12.50 -3.51 -29.59
C ARG A 271 11.90 -2.11 -29.52
N GLY A 272 11.74 -1.56 -28.30
CA GLY A 272 11.09 -0.26 -28.09
C GLY A 272 9.64 -0.21 -28.60
N GLY A 273 9.13 0.99 -28.72
CA GLY A 273 7.77 1.25 -29.21
C GLY A 273 6.68 0.96 -28.18
N ILE A 274 5.59 1.73 -28.27
CA ILE A 274 4.46 1.62 -27.34
C ILE A 274 3.56 0.44 -27.73
N ASP A 275 3.12 -0.31 -26.73
CA ASP A 275 2.16 -1.42 -26.89
C ASP A 275 0.72 -0.91 -26.75
N HIS A 276 0.26 -0.18 -27.77
CA HIS A 276 -1.09 0.40 -27.81
C HIS A 276 -2.19 -0.66 -27.64
N GLN A 277 -1.97 -1.89 -28.11
CA GLN A 277 -2.96 -2.97 -27.96
C GLN A 277 -3.10 -3.39 -26.50
N PHE A 278 -1.98 -3.46 -25.77
CA PHE A 278 -2.01 -3.81 -24.36
C PHE A 278 -2.66 -2.70 -23.52
N LEU A 279 -2.36 -1.44 -23.82
CA LEU A 279 -2.97 -0.30 -23.12
C LEU A 279 -4.49 -0.20 -23.36
N LYS A 280 -4.95 -0.45 -24.60
CA LYS A 280 -6.38 -0.57 -24.90
C LYS A 280 -7.02 -1.71 -24.09
N LEU A 281 -6.35 -2.85 -23.99
CA LEU A 281 -6.85 -4.00 -23.23
C LEU A 281 -6.95 -3.70 -21.74
N LEU A 282 -5.94 -3.03 -21.16
CA LEU A 282 -5.99 -2.54 -19.77
C LEU A 282 -7.22 -1.67 -19.52
N ARG A 283 -7.45 -0.67 -20.40
CA ARG A 283 -8.60 0.23 -20.29
C ARG A 283 -9.92 -0.50 -20.44
N GLN A 284 -10.05 -1.42 -21.39
CA GLN A 284 -11.25 -2.23 -21.60
C GLN A 284 -11.57 -3.16 -20.43
N ALA A 285 -10.54 -3.69 -19.77
CA ALA A 285 -10.70 -4.51 -18.57
C ALA A 285 -11.05 -3.70 -17.29
N GLY A 286 -11.08 -2.35 -17.38
CA GLY A 286 -11.50 -1.49 -16.28
C GLY A 286 -10.37 -0.69 -15.61
N CYS A 287 -9.12 -0.73 -16.12
CA CYS A 287 -8.03 0.04 -15.54
C CYS A 287 -8.32 1.55 -15.61
N GLN A 288 -8.46 2.18 -14.45
CA GLN A 288 -8.68 3.61 -14.32
C GLN A 288 -7.40 4.36 -14.02
N THR A 289 -6.57 3.82 -13.14
CA THR A 289 -5.33 4.46 -12.67
C THR A 289 -4.19 3.47 -12.67
N ALA A 290 -3.10 3.82 -13.35
CA ALA A 290 -1.82 3.15 -13.26
C ALA A 290 -0.95 3.84 -12.19
N MET A 291 -0.60 3.11 -11.13
CA MET A 291 0.32 3.61 -10.10
C MET A 291 1.74 3.25 -10.51
N ILE A 292 2.50 4.25 -10.96
CA ILE A 292 3.79 4.04 -11.62
C ILE A 292 4.94 4.41 -10.70
N GLY A 293 5.79 3.42 -10.38
CA GLY A 293 7.05 3.66 -9.71
C GLY A 293 8.05 4.36 -10.65
N PHE A 294 8.05 5.68 -10.66
CA PHE A 294 9.05 6.48 -11.38
C PHE A 294 10.34 6.61 -10.57
N GLU A 295 10.24 6.71 -9.27
CA GLU A 295 11.24 6.86 -8.22
C GLU A 295 12.03 8.17 -8.32
N SER A 296 12.69 8.44 -9.46
CA SER A 296 13.50 9.66 -9.64
C SER A 296 13.33 10.26 -11.04
N VAL A 297 13.64 11.54 -11.14
CA VAL A 297 13.75 12.30 -12.40
C VAL A 297 15.21 12.46 -12.87
N SER A 298 16.12 11.69 -12.27
CA SER A 298 17.54 11.59 -12.61
C SER A 298 17.88 10.15 -13.01
N ASP A 299 18.45 9.97 -14.21
CA ASP A 299 18.92 8.64 -14.66
C ASP A 299 20.08 8.12 -13.78
N GLU A 300 20.88 9.00 -13.22
CA GLU A 300 21.95 8.66 -12.27
C GLU A 300 21.36 8.05 -10.99
N ASN A 301 20.36 8.70 -10.39
CA ASN A 301 19.66 8.18 -9.21
C ASN A 301 18.94 6.86 -9.50
N LEU A 302 18.31 6.72 -10.67
CA LEU A 302 17.68 5.46 -11.08
C LEU A 302 18.71 4.32 -11.15
N ALA A 303 19.91 4.60 -11.67
CA ALA A 303 20.99 3.62 -11.72
C ALA A 303 21.51 3.25 -10.32
N LEU A 304 21.67 4.24 -9.41
CA LEU A 304 22.13 4.04 -8.04
C LEU A 304 21.23 3.11 -7.23
N ILE A 305 19.91 3.16 -7.44
CA ILE A 305 18.95 2.30 -6.74
C ILE A 305 18.63 0.99 -7.48
N GLY A 306 19.39 0.64 -8.51
CA GLY A 306 19.17 -0.57 -9.29
C GLY A 306 17.93 -0.56 -10.17
N LYS A 307 17.30 0.62 -10.40
CA LYS A 307 16.12 0.74 -11.27
C LYS A 307 16.57 0.67 -12.72
N ARG A 308 16.01 -0.29 -13.47
CA ARG A 308 16.39 -0.53 -14.88
C ARG A 308 15.55 0.26 -15.90
N SER A 309 14.79 1.26 -15.47
CA SER A 309 14.04 2.21 -16.31
C SER A 309 14.78 3.55 -16.34
N THR A 310 14.50 4.33 -17.39
CA THR A 310 15.06 5.67 -17.59
C THR A 310 14.00 6.75 -17.37
N VAL A 311 14.43 8.01 -17.24
CA VAL A 311 13.54 9.19 -17.24
C VAL A 311 12.73 9.26 -18.55
N GLU A 312 13.34 8.87 -19.68
CA GLU A 312 12.63 8.80 -20.98
C GLU A 312 11.51 7.74 -20.94
N ASP A 313 11.71 6.59 -20.31
CA ASP A 313 10.66 5.58 -20.12
C ASP A 313 9.51 6.13 -19.28
N SER A 314 9.82 6.94 -18.26
CA SER A 314 8.82 7.61 -17.42
C SER A 314 7.98 8.61 -18.24
N VAL A 315 8.59 9.38 -19.13
CA VAL A 315 7.89 10.29 -20.05
C VAL A 315 6.98 9.51 -21.00
N LYS A 316 7.50 8.43 -21.60
CA LYS A 316 6.72 7.55 -22.49
C LYS A 316 5.53 6.92 -21.75
N ALA A 317 5.74 6.46 -20.54
CA ALA A 317 4.71 5.84 -19.72
C ALA A 317 3.56 6.82 -19.42
N ALA A 318 3.87 8.00 -18.87
CA ALA A 318 2.85 8.98 -18.54
C ALA A 318 1.99 9.36 -19.75
N ARG A 319 2.62 9.65 -20.90
CA ARG A 319 1.90 9.98 -22.14
C ARG A 319 1.07 8.81 -22.65
N ALA A 320 1.65 7.61 -22.71
CA ALA A 320 0.98 6.46 -23.27
C ALA A 320 -0.26 6.03 -22.46
N PHE A 321 -0.22 6.12 -21.14
CA PHE A 321 -1.39 5.86 -20.29
C PHE A 321 -2.47 6.91 -20.53
N HIS A 322 -2.13 8.21 -20.51
CA HIS A 322 -3.08 9.29 -20.78
C HIS A 322 -3.72 9.19 -22.16
N ASP A 323 -2.94 8.87 -23.21
CA ASP A 323 -3.45 8.70 -24.58
C ASP A 323 -4.48 7.56 -24.70
N HIS A 324 -4.51 6.64 -23.73
CA HIS A 324 -5.48 5.54 -23.64
C HIS A 324 -6.56 5.75 -22.56
N GLY A 325 -6.68 6.96 -22.01
CA GLY A 325 -7.69 7.29 -21.00
C GLY A 325 -7.44 6.65 -19.64
N ILE A 326 -6.20 6.28 -19.33
CA ILE A 326 -5.80 5.75 -18.01
C ILE A 326 -5.08 6.87 -17.26
N GLY A 327 -5.56 7.16 -16.04
CA GLY A 327 -4.92 8.10 -15.12
C GLY A 327 -3.56 7.59 -14.63
N VAL A 328 -2.70 8.50 -14.22
CA VAL A 328 -1.35 8.19 -13.72
C VAL A 328 -1.18 8.71 -12.29
N HIS A 329 -0.93 7.80 -11.37
CA HIS A 329 -0.40 8.11 -10.04
C HIS A 329 1.11 7.89 -10.04
N GLY A 330 1.90 8.97 -9.94
CA GLY A 330 3.36 8.89 -9.95
C GLY A 330 3.91 8.66 -8.54
N MET A 331 4.65 7.59 -8.34
CA MET A 331 5.36 7.31 -7.08
C MET A 331 6.83 7.71 -7.25
N PHE A 332 7.29 8.62 -6.38
CA PHE A 332 8.64 9.18 -6.38
C PHE A 332 9.27 9.06 -4.99
N ILE A 333 10.60 9.02 -4.98
CA ILE A 333 11.44 8.96 -3.79
C ILE A 333 12.25 10.24 -3.73
N ALA A 334 12.30 10.89 -2.57
CA ALA A 334 13.20 11.99 -2.24
C ALA A 334 14.28 11.49 -1.28
N GLY A 335 15.48 12.04 -1.38
CA GLY A 335 16.61 11.70 -0.51
C GLY A 335 17.44 10.52 -1.01
N LEU A 336 17.54 10.35 -2.31
CA LEU A 336 18.52 9.47 -2.94
C LEU A 336 19.93 10.12 -2.89
N ASP A 337 20.98 9.32 -2.96
CA ASP A 337 22.37 9.78 -2.79
C ASP A 337 22.82 10.84 -3.80
N GLY A 338 22.20 10.91 -4.98
CA GLY A 338 22.43 11.96 -5.97
C GLY A 338 21.50 13.17 -5.86
N ASP A 339 20.64 13.23 -4.85
CA ASP A 339 19.71 14.35 -4.65
C ASP A 339 20.41 15.53 -3.96
N ASP A 340 19.90 16.73 -4.28
CA ASP A 340 20.20 17.99 -3.63
C ASP A 340 18.90 18.74 -3.25
N ALA A 341 19.04 19.93 -2.68
CA ALA A 341 17.90 20.75 -2.24
C ALA A 341 16.92 21.12 -3.37
N SER A 342 17.30 21.03 -4.64
CA SER A 342 16.44 21.32 -5.80
C SER A 342 15.69 20.08 -6.34
N SER A 343 16.09 18.88 -5.95
CA SER A 343 15.61 17.61 -6.55
C SER A 343 14.11 17.38 -6.33
N ALA A 344 13.59 17.70 -5.15
CA ALA A 344 12.17 17.58 -4.87
C ALA A 344 11.32 18.54 -5.74
N GLN A 345 11.82 19.76 -5.96
CA GLN A 345 11.18 20.75 -6.84
C GLN A 345 11.22 20.28 -8.30
N ALA A 346 12.35 19.75 -8.77
CA ALA A 346 12.48 19.20 -10.12
C ALA A 346 11.48 18.04 -10.37
N THR A 347 11.24 17.21 -9.35
CA THR A 347 10.24 16.13 -9.40
C THR A 347 8.83 16.69 -9.60
N VAL A 348 8.45 17.74 -8.87
CA VAL A 348 7.13 18.37 -9.03
C VAL A 348 6.99 19.04 -10.40
N GLU A 349 8.02 19.70 -10.89
CA GLU A 349 8.02 20.32 -12.23
C GLU A 349 7.88 19.26 -13.33
N PHE A 350 8.59 18.13 -13.20
CA PHE A 350 8.45 16.98 -14.10
C PHE A 350 7.02 16.44 -14.09
N ALA A 351 6.46 16.18 -12.92
CA ALA A 351 5.10 15.68 -12.79
C ALA A 351 4.05 16.61 -13.40
N ARG A 352 4.18 17.92 -13.19
CA ARG A 352 3.31 18.93 -13.77
C ARG A 352 3.43 19.01 -15.30
N ARG A 353 4.67 18.99 -15.83
CA ARG A 353 4.92 19.01 -17.27
C ARG A 353 4.30 17.83 -18.00
N LEU A 354 4.25 16.67 -17.37
CA LEU A 354 3.64 15.45 -17.89
C LEU A 354 2.16 15.30 -17.56
N ASN A 355 1.57 16.28 -16.86
CA ASN A 355 0.19 16.21 -16.38
C ASN A 355 -0.12 14.96 -15.54
N ILE A 356 0.86 14.47 -14.76
CA ILE A 356 0.61 13.37 -13.84
C ILE A 356 -0.52 13.78 -12.90
N ASP A 357 -1.53 12.91 -12.77
CA ASP A 357 -2.79 13.26 -12.12
C ASP A 357 -2.61 13.41 -10.60
N THR A 358 -1.91 12.48 -9.98
CA THR A 358 -1.57 12.51 -8.54
C THR A 358 -0.14 12.03 -8.34
N ILE A 359 0.51 12.47 -7.27
CA ILE A 359 1.85 11.96 -6.90
C ILE A 359 1.89 11.50 -5.45
N GLN A 360 2.76 10.53 -5.23
CA GLN A 360 3.31 10.20 -3.93
C GLN A 360 4.81 10.55 -3.98
N LEU A 361 5.27 11.43 -3.13
CA LEU A 361 6.67 11.78 -2.96
C LEU A 361 7.04 11.45 -1.53
N MET A 362 7.72 10.31 -1.35
CA MET A 362 8.14 9.81 -0.05
C MET A 362 9.64 9.99 0.11
N MET A 363 10.07 10.27 1.33
CA MET A 363 11.49 10.22 1.65
C MET A 363 11.95 8.77 1.69
N ILE A 364 13.17 8.53 1.20
CA ILE A 364 13.75 7.18 1.20
C ILE A 364 13.74 6.61 2.62
N THR A 365 13.14 5.44 2.75
CA THR A 365 12.98 4.77 4.05
C THR A 365 13.70 3.42 3.99
N PRO A 366 14.88 3.32 4.61
CA PRO A 366 15.63 2.07 4.63
C PRO A 366 14.97 1.08 5.58
N ALA A 367 14.26 0.10 5.02
CA ALA A 367 13.61 -0.94 5.82
C ALA A 367 14.62 -2.02 6.22
N PRO A 368 14.56 -2.56 7.45
CA PRO A 368 15.39 -3.70 7.86
C PRO A 368 15.32 -4.86 6.87
N GLY A 369 16.47 -5.49 6.62
CA GLY A 369 16.61 -6.59 5.67
C GLY A 369 16.81 -6.17 4.21
N THR A 370 16.76 -4.87 3.88
CA THR A 370 17.10 -4.37 2.54
C THR A 370 18.60 -4.08 2.42
N LEU A 371 19.14 -4.22 1.20
CA LEU A 371 20.54 -3.86 0.93
C LEU A 371 20.83 -2.40 1.27
N LEU A 372 19.86 -1.53 1.07
CA LEU A 372 19.97 -0.12 1.43
C LEU A 372 20.15 0.07 2.93
N PHE A 373 19.34 -0.63 3.75
CA PHE A 373 19.45 -0.54 5.21
C PHE A 373 20.84 -0.97 5.69
N ASP A 374 21.30 -2.14 5.24
CA ASP A 374 22.59 -2.71 5.64
C ASP A 374 23.76 -1.78 5.23
N ARG A 375 23.69 -1.22 4.02
CA ARG A 375 24.69 -0.24 3.53
C ARG A 375 24.71 1.01 4.40
N LEU A 376 23.57 1.65 4.61
CA LEU A 376 23.47 2.89 5.39
C LEU A 376 23.85 2.69 6.86
N ALA A 377 23.50 1.54 7.45
CA ALA A 377 23.92 1.19 8.80
C ALA A 377 25.45 1.04 8.90
N SER A 378 26.07 0.32 7.94
CA SER A 378 27.53 0.14 7.91
C SER A 378 28.29 1.46 7.69
N GLU A 379 27.71 2.40 6.97
CA GLU A 379 28.24 3.75 6.72
C GLU A 379 27.96 4.74 7.87
N ASN A 380 27.24 4.34 8.94
CA ASN A 380 26.78 5.21 10.03
C ASN A 380 25.97 6.42 9.53
N ARG A 381 25.13 6.22 8.54
CA ARG A 381 24.32 7.27 7.92
C ARG A 381 22.88 7.29 8.41
N LEU A 382 22.41 6.25 9.09
CA LEU A 382 21.13 6.26 9.79
C LEU A 382 21.22 7.20 10.99
N ILE A 383 20.26 8.12 11.11
CA ILE A 383 20.23 9.14 12.18
C ILE A 383 19.07 8.93 13.12
N GLU A 384 18.19 8.01 12.80
CA GLU A 384 16.97 7.76 13.54
C GLU A 384 16.86 6.28 13.89
N THR A 385 16.35 5.98 15.07
CA THR A 385 16.14 4.63 15.60
C THR A 385 14.68 4.39 16.03
N ASP A 386 13.85 5.44 16.11
CA ASP A 386 12.41 5.27 16.37
C ASP A 386 11.71 4.73 15.11
N TRP A 387 11.37 3.46 15.13
CA TRP A 387 10.69 2.80 14.02
C TRP A 387 9.40 3.49 13.58
N ALA A 388 8.71 4.23 14.47
CA ALA A 388 7.50 4.96 14.12
C ALA A 388 7.74 6.04 13.05
N LEU A 389 8.96 6.50 12.89
CA LEU A 389 9.36 7.50 11.90
C LEU A 389 9.73 6.90 10.53
N PHE A 390 9.78 5.56 10.42
CA PHE A 390 10.07 4.85 9.14
C PHE A 390 8.84 4.76 8.24
N ASP A 391 8.14 5.87 8.07
CA ASP A 391 6.84 5.99 7.41
C ASP A 391 6.89 6.64 6.01
N GLY A 392 8.08 7.00 5.53
CA GLY A 392 8.28 7.71 4.27
C GLY A 392 8.05 9.22 4.34
N HIS A 393 7.76 9.78 5.52
CA HIS A 393 7.50 11.20 5.74
C HIS A 393 8.54 11.89 6.60
N HIS A 394 9.50 11.15 7.11
CA HIS A 394 10.59 11.65 7.95
C HIS A 394 11.95 11.41 7.30
N ALA A 395 12.85 12.36 7.45
CA ALA A 395 14.24 12.22 7.03
C ALA A 395 14.98 11.34 8.06
N LEU A 396 15.47 10.18 7.62
CA LEU A 396 16.04 9.14 8.50
C LEU A 396 17.55 8.99 8.35
N LEU A 397 18.17 9.73 7.43
CA LEU A 397 19.56 9.48 7.06
C LEU A 397 20.32 10.75 6.68
N ARG A 398 21.65 10.68 6.80
CA ARG A 398 22.54 11.70 6.26
C ARG A 398 22.74 11.48 4.77
N LEU A 399 22.50 12.52 3.97
CA LEU A 399 22.76 12.55 2.54
C LEU A 399 24.09 13.26 2.24
N HIS A 400 24.62 13.07 1.04
CA HIS A 400 25.81 13.76 0.59
C HIS A 400 25.54 15.18 0.09
N GLY A 401 24.37 15.39 -0.55
CA GLY A 401 24.03 16.62 -1.26
C GLY A 401 23.17 17.62 -0.46
N MET A 402 22.63 17.22 0.69
CA MET A 402 21.79 18.08 1.53
C MET A 402 21.74 17.58 2.98
N THR A 403 21.37 18.45 3.89
CA THR A 403 21.10 18.09 5.29
C THR A 403 19.76 17.36 5.44
N PRO A 404 19.56 16.58 6.52
CA PRO A 404 18.27 15.96 6.80
C PRO A 404 17.13 16.96 6.94
N LEU A 405 17.39 18.14 7.50
CA LEU A 405 16.42 19.22 7.63
C LEU A 405 16.03 19.80 6.26
N GLU A 406 16.98 20.00 5.36
CA GLU A 406 16.70 20.44 3.99
C GLU A 406 15.86 19.41 3.24
N LEU A 407 16.18 18.10 3.34
CA LEU A 407 15.37 17.04 2.77
C LEU A 407 13.91 17.12 3.27
N GLN A 408 13.73 17.23 4.59
CA GLN A 408 12.41 17.31 5.20
C GLN A 408 11.61 18.51 4.67
N LEU A 409 12.21 19.69 4.66
CA LEU A 409 11.54 20.94 4.28
C LEU A 409 11.27 21.00 2.77
N THR A 410 12.24 20.65 1.92
CA THR A 410 12.08 20.69 0.46
C THR A 410 11.05 19.70 -0.03
N THR A 411 11.00 18.49 0.55
CA THR A 411 9.96 17.48 0.22
C THR A 411 8.56 17.96 0.59
N LEU A 412 8.38 18.53 1.78
CA LEU A 412 7.09 19.09 2.21
C LEU A 412 6.65 20.26 1.33
N ASP A 413 7.57 21.16 0.96
CA ASP A 413 7.25 22.29 0.10
C ASP A 413 6.92 21.86 -1.33
N ALA A 414 7.62 20.86 -1.86
CA ALA A 414 7.32 20.26 -3.16
C ALA A 414 5.91 19.67 -3.21
N LEU A 415 5.52 18.89 -2.19
CA LEU A 415 4.16 18.35 -2.07
C LEU A 415 3.09 19.47 -1.96
N ARG A 416 3.34 20.50 -1.14
CA ARG A 416 2.44 21.67 -1.05
C ARG A 416 2.27 22.38 -2.38
N GLN A 417 3.34 22.49 -3.15
CA GLN A 417 3.27 23.11 -4.47
C GLN A 417 2.47 22.26 -5.44
N PHE A 418 2.78 20.93 -5.55
CA PHE A 418 2.05 20.05 -6.46
C PHE A 418 0.54 20.09 -6.19
N TYR A 419 0.15 19.95 -4.94
CA TYR A 419 -1.25 19.96 -4.50
C TYR A 419 -1.78 21.37 -4.14
N SER A 420 -1.28 22.42 -4.77
CA SER A 420 -1.84 23.75 -4.59
C SER A 420 -3.28 23.85 -5.12
N ARG A 421 -4.10 24.77 -4.58
CA ARG A 421 -5.51 24.93 -5.00
C ARG A 421 -5.66 25.09 -6.52
N ASN A 422 -4.77 25.87 -7.15
CA ASN A 422 -4.80 26.10 -8.59
C ASN A 422 -4.44 24.82 -9.39
N ALA A 423 -3.49 24.03 -8.90
CA ALA A 423 -3.12 22.78 -9.54
C ALA A 423 -4.25 21.74 -9.43
N ILE A 424 -4.91 21.65 -8.26
CA ILE A 424 -6.07 20.76 -8.05
C ILE A 424 -7.22 21.17 -8.97
N ALA A 425 -7.57 22.46 -9.04
CA ALA A 425 -8.61 22.95 -9.93
C ALA A 425 -8.29 22.65 -11.40
N SER A 426 -7.05 22.88 -11.83
CA SER A 426 -6.60 22.57 -13.19
C SER A 426 -6.65 21.08 -13.50
N SER A 427 -6.29 20.22 -12.56
CA SER A 427 -6.35 18.77 -12.72
C SER A 427 -7.81 18.30 -12.81
N ALA A 428 -8.70 18.79 -11.95
CA ALA A 428 -10.13 18.50 -12.00
C ALA A 428 -10.76 18.89 -13.35
N ILE A 429 -10.40 20.07 -13.89
CA ILE A 429 -10.87 20.52 -15.21
C ILE A 429 -10.35 19.58 -16.32
N ARG A 430 -9.08 19.19 -16.28
CA ARG A 430 -8.52 18.23 -17.25
C ARG A 430 -9.22 16.88 -17.20
N GLY A 431 -9.50 16.36 -16.00
CA GLY A 431 -10.27 15.13 -15.83
C GLY A 431 -11.66 15.23 -16.46
N MET A 432 -12.40 16.34 -16.19
CA MET A 432 -13.70 16.58 -16.82
C MET A 432 -13.61 16.66 -18.37
N VAL A 433 -12.58 17.31 -18.91
CA VAL A 433 -12.37 17.41 -20.37
C VAL A 433 -12.04 16.04 -20.97
N ARG A 434 -11.28 15.19 -20.27
CA ARG A 434 -10.96 13.82 -20.71
C ARG A 434 -12.21 12.95 -20.83
N GLU A 435 -13.20 13.14 -19.96
CA GLU A 435 -14.48 12.41 -19.96
C GLU A 435 -15.51 12.99 -20.97
N LEU A 436 -15.27 14.17 -21.53
CA LEU A 436 -16.22 14.83 -22.44
C LEU A 436 -16.63 13.95 -23.66
N PRO A 437 -15.72 13.19 -24.31
CA PRO A 437 -16.11 12.31 -25.41
C PRO A 437 -17.08 11.21 -25.00
N ALA A 438 -16.84 10.57 -23.84
CA ALA A 438 -17.75 9.56 -23.30
C ALA A 438 -19.10 10.14 -22.89
N LEU A 439 -19.10 11.37 -22.36
CA LEU A 439 -20.33 12.11 -22.05
C LEU A 439 -21.12 12.51 -23.31
N LEU A 440 -20.44 12.88 -24.40
CA LEU A 440 -21.07 13.16 -25.68
C LEU A 440 -21.66 11.90 -26.32
N GLU A 441 -21.00 10.75 -26.18
CA GLU A 441 -21.52 9.47 -26.67
C GLU A 441 -22.76 9.03 -25.89
N ILE A 442 -22.79 9.23 -24.56
CA ILE A 442 -23.98 9.02 -23.72
C ILE A 442 -25.08 10.03 -24.05
N ALA A 443 -24.74 11.28 -24.37
CA ALA A 443 -25.70 12.32 -24.71
C ALA A 443 -26.39 12.09 -26.06
N THR A 444 -25.70 11.46 -27.02
CA THR A 444 -26.27 11.07 -28.31
C THR A 444 -27.22 9.89 -28.21
N HIS A 445 -27.12 9.08 -27.14
CA HIS A 445 -27.97 7.92 -26.88
C HIS A 445 -29.02 8.13 -25.77
N GLY A 446 -29.05 9.29 -25.08
CA GLY A 446 -30.01 9.55 -24.03
C GLY A 446 -29.83 10.90 -23.31
N ALA A 447 -30.37 11.99 -23.91
CA ALA A 447 -30.23 13.35 -23.40
C ALA A 447 -30.67 13.57 -21.93
N ALA A 448 -31.62 12.82 -21.44
CA ALA A 448 -32.10 12.91 -20.04
C ALA A 448 -31.12 12.32 -19.01
N ALA A 449 -30.39 11.27 -19.39
CA ALA A 449 -29.37 10.66 -18.53
C ALA A 449 -28.11 11.55 -18.42
N ALA A 450 -27.74 12.21 -19.54
CA ALA A 450 -26.57 13.09 -19.59
C ALA A 450 -26.75 14.39 -18.76
N ALA A 451 -27.92 15.02 -18.82
CA ALA A 451 -28.20 16.23 -18.05
C ALA A 451 -28.18 15.96 -16.52
N SER A 452 -28.66 14.80 -16.10
CA SER A 452 -28.64 14.39 -14.70
C SER A 452 -27.21 14.03 -14.21
N ALA A 453 -26.36 13.52 -15.09
CA ALA A 453 -24.96 13.20 -14.77
C ALA A 453 -24.10 14.46 -14.62
N LEU A 454 -24.27 15.45 -15.51
CA LEU A 454 -23.58 16.73 -15.47
C LEU A 454 -24.05 17.59 -14.26
N GLY A 455 -25.35 17.61 -13.98
CA GLY A 455 -25.91 18.30 -12.81
C GLY A 455 -25.39 17.74 -11.49
N ARG A 456 -25.24 16.42 -11.39
CA ARG A 456 -24.66 15.79 -10.19
C ARG A 456 -23.16 16.07 -10.04
N LYS A 457 -22.41 16.19 -11.14
CA LYS A 457 -20.99 16.58 -11.11
C LYS A 457 -20.77 18.01 -10.62
N LEU A 458 -21.55 18.95 -11.12
CA LEU A 458 -21.51 20.33 -10.70
C LEU A 458 -21.95 20.48 -9.23
N TRP A 459 -22.95 19.72 -8.83
CA TRP A 459 -23.42 19.71 -7.43
C TRP A 459 -22.37 19.13 -6.47
N ALA A 460 -21.72 18.01 -6.83
CA ALA A 460 -20.66 17.42 -6.01
C ALA A 460 -19.44 18.36 -5.88
N ALA A 461 -19.12 19.14 -6.93
CA ALA A 461 -18.04 20.12 -6.89
C ALA A 461 -18.38 21.37 -6.05
N THR A 462 -19.66 21.72 -5.90
CA THR A 462 -20.12 22.90 -5.15
C THR A 462 -20.44 22.61 -3.68
N VAL A 463 -20.93 21.43 -3.34
CA VAL A 463 -21.33 21.06 -1.96
C VAL A 463 -20.15 20.86 -1.01
N LEU A 464 -18.92 20.67 -1.55
CA LEU A 464 -17.71 20.52 -0.73
C LEU A 464 -17.15 21.84 -0.18
N HIS A 465 -17.87 22.96 -0.35
CA HIS A 465 -17.41 24.28 0.13
C HIS A 465 -17.89 24.63 1.54
N ASP A 466 -18.94 23.99 2.04
CA ASP A 466 -19.50 24.32 3.35
C ASP A 466 -20.10 23.09 4.03
N SER A 467 -19.65 22.82 5.23
CA SER A 467 -20.22 22.02 6.31
C SER A 467 -19.65 20.62 6.59
N ASP A 468 -19.49 20.38 7.90
CA ASP A 468 -19.32 19.06 8.52
C ASP A 468 -20.43 18.09 8.09
N PRO A 469 -20.13 16.80 7.89
CA PRO A 469 -21.13 15.86 7.41
C PRO A 469 -22.16 15.55 8.49
N PRO A 470 -23.45 15.75 8.23
CA PRO A 470 -24.47 15.13 9.06
C PRO A 470 -24.56 13.64 8.74
N ASN A 471 -24.78 12.83 9.77
CA ASN A 471 -25.11 11.42 9.68
C ASN A 471 -26.38 11.22 8.84
N ALA A 472 -26.23 10.96 7.55
CA ALA A 472 -27.34 10.59 6.68
C ALA A 472 -26.89 9.50 5.70
N THR A 473 -27.47 8.32 5.85
CA THR A 473 -27.41 7.21 4.89
C THR A 473 -28.05 7.62 3.56
N PRO A 474 -27.34 7.54 2.42
CA PRO A 474 -27.93 7.78 1.11
C PRO A 474 -28.79 6.58 0.68
N SER A 475 -29.99 6.82 0.22
CA SER A 475 -30.90 5.85 -0.35
C SER A 475 -30.36 5.23 -1.65
N GLN A 476 -30.49 3.93 -1.79
CA GLN A 476 -29.91 3.02 -2.79
C GLN A 476 -30.14 3.26 -4.30
N PRO A 477 -31.05 4.11 -4.82
CA PRO A 477 -31.24 4.19 -6.27
C PRO A 477 -30.21 5.02 -7.04
N LEU A 478 -29.35 5.80 -6.38
CA LEU A 478 -28.40 6.72 -7.03
C LEU A 478 -27.03 6.11 -7.33
N ALA A 479 -26.72 4.94 -6.78
CA ALA A 479 -25.41 4.28 -6.90
C ALA A 479 -25.20 3.58 -8.26
N ARG A 480 -26.23 3.39 -9.07
CA ARG A 480 -26.15 2.54 -10.29
C ARG A 480 -25.80 3.26 -11.60
N ILE A 481 -25.69 4.59 -11.63
CA ILE A 481 -25.64 5.31 -12.93
C ILE A 481 -24.33 6.07 -13.18
N ALA A 482 -23.41 6.20 -12.25
CA ALA A 482 -22.19 6.98 -12.46
C ALA A 482 -20.92 6.41 -11.76
N PRO A 483 -20.47 5.19 -12.08
CA PRO A 483 -19.25 4.67 -11.44
C PRO A 483 -17.98 5.42 -11.88
N SER A 484 -17.80 5.74 -13.18
CA SER A 484 -16.54 6.28 -13.72
C SER A 484 -16.21 7.70 -13.30
N LEU A 485 -17.22 8.54 -13.15
CA LEU A 485 -17.07 9.95 -12.80
C LEU A 485 -16.75 10.21 -11.33
N THR A 486 -17.15 9.28 -10.47
CA THR A 486 -16.95 9.36 -9.03
C THR A 486 -15.55 8.97 -8.61
N SER A 487 -14.82 8.14 -9.39
CA SER A 487 -13.46 7.74 -9.00
C SER A 487 -12.45 8.85 -9.25
N GLU A 488 -12.43 9.46 -10.42
CA GLU A 488 -11.46 10.53 -10.75
C GLU A 488 -11.73 11.82 -9.95
N VAL A 489 -13.00 12.21 -9.79
CA VAL A 489 -13.39 13.31 -8.89
C VAL A 489 -13.12 12.93 -7.43
N ARG A 490 -13.30 11.67 -7.06
CA ARG A 490 -12.98 11.15 -5.73
C ARG A 490 -11.47 11.12 -5.50
N ASP A 491 -10.66 10.68 -6.47
CA ASP A 491 -9.20 10.66 -6.39
C ASP A 491 -8.63 12.09 -6.32
N HIS A 492 -9.22 13.02 -7.07
CA HIS A 492 -8.90 14.44 -6.98
C HIS A 492 -9.43 15.08 -5.71
N LEU A 493 -10.58 14.64 -5.21
CA LEU A 493 -11.13 15.07 -3.92
C LEU A 493 -10.40 14.39 -2.77
N GLN A 494 -10.00 13.14 -2.87
CA GLN A 494 -9.12 12.49 -1.90
C GLN A 494 -7.73 13.13 -1.92
N ALA A 495 -7.17 13.44 -3.10
CA ALA A 495 -5.95 14.22 -3.20
C ALA A 495 -6.15 15.64 -2.66
N ALA A 496 -7.29 16.29 -2.89
CA ALA A 496 -7.63 17.61 -2.34
C ALA A 496 -7.92 17.58 -0.83
N LEU A 497 -8.61 16.55 -0.36
CA LEU A 497 -8.81 16.27 1.07
C LEU A 497 -7.49 15.89 1.72
N TRP A 498 -6.63 15.18 1.01
CA TRP A 498 -5.28 14.85 1.45
C TRP A 498 -4.40 16.10 1.53
N VAL A 499 -4.52 17.04 0.60
CA VAL A 499 -3.85 18.34 0.64
C VAL A 499 -4.49 19.26 1.67
N ALA A 500 -5.81 19.22 1.83
CA ALA A 500 -6.49 19.91 2.93
C ALA A 500 -6.14 19.27 4.27
N ALA A 501 -6.01 17.94 4.33
CA ALA A 501 -5.50 17.24 5.49
C ALA A 501 -4.01 17.53 5.72
N LEU A 502 -3.15 17.60 4.69
CA LEU A 502 -1.77 18.07 4.80
C LEU A 502 -1.69 19.55 5.21
N ARG A 503 -2.64 20.41 4.80
CA ARG A 503 -2.71 21.80 5.23
C ARG A 503 -3.30 21.97 6.61
N LEU A 504 -4.31 21.18 6.96
CA LEU A 504 -4.84 21.06 8.33
C LEU A 504 -3.81 20.34 9.21
N TYR A 505 -3.09 19.39 8.67
CA TYR A 505 -1.96 18.73 9.31
C TYR A 505 -0.80 19.72 9.48
N GLY A 506 -0.42 20.50 8.48
CA GLY A 506 0.53 21.60 8.64
C GLY A 506 0.06 22.68 9.64
N ARG A 507 -1.22 23.05 9.65
CA ARG A 507 -1.80 23.97 10.62
C ARG A 507 -2.12 23.33 11.97
N ARG A 508 -2.56 22.08 12.00
CA ARG A 508 -2.76 21.31 13.23
C ARG A 508 -1.44 20.79 13.78
N GLN A 509 -0.43 20.48 12.96
CA GLN A 509 0.92 20.23 13.48
C GLN A 509 1.50 21.49 14.12
N ILE A 510 1.30 22.67 13.57
CA ILE A 510 1.64 23.91 14.27
C ILE A 510 0.81 24.05 15.56
N ALA A 511 -0.42 23.58 15.61
CA ALA A 511 -1.28 23.60 16.80
C ALA A 511 -1.10 22.36 17.71
N MET A 512 -0.87 21.17 17.14
CA MET A 512 -0.56 19.91 17.84
C MET A 512 0.91 19.78 18.21
N GLN A 513 1.80 20.61 17.62
CA GLN A 513 3.18 20.80 18.08
C GLN A 513 3.27 21.18 19.57
N ARG A 514 2.19 21.66 20.15
CA ARG A 514 2.10 21.84 21.61
C ARG A 514 1.74 20.57 22.37
N THR A 515 1.40 19.49 21.69
CA THR A 515 0.94 18.23 22.30
C THR A 515 1.72 16.96 21.85
N GLN A 516 2.57 17.06 20.82
CA GLN A 516 3.40 15.92 20.40
C GLN A 516 4.88 16.32 20.35
N GLU A 517 5.57 16.00 21.42
CA GLU A 517 7.02 16.20 21.61
C GLU A 517 7.88 15.65 20.47
N ARG A 518 7.45 14.54 19.85
CA ARG A 518 8.24 13.78 18.85
C ARG A 518 8.59 14.55 17.56
N THR A 519 7.66 15.32 16.98
CA THR A 519 7.97 16.03 15.72
C THR A 519 8.86 17.23 15.96
N ILE A 520 8.68 17.92 17.10
CA ILE A 520 9.56 19.02 17.53
C ILE A 520 10.94 18.47 17.85
N ASP A 521 11.03 17.38 18.61
CA ASP A 521 12.27 16.70 18.94
C ASP A 521 13.00 16.22 17.68
N HIS A 522 12.28 15.64 16.72
CA HIS A 522 12.85 15.21 15.45
C HIS A 522 13.37 16.39 14.62
N VAL A 523 12.58 17.45 14.43
CA VAL A 523 13.03 18.65 13.69
C VAL A 523 14.19 19.34 14.43
N THR A 524 14.15 19.39 15.75
CA THR A 524 15.23 19.93 16.57
C THR A 524 16.48 19.05 16.45
N HIS A 525 16.32 17.74 16.49
CA HIS A 525 17.39 16.78 16.26
C HIS A 525 18.00 16.92 14.85
N LEU A 526 17.17 17.02 13.81
CA LEU A 526 17.64 17.27 12.45
C LEU A 526 18.40 18.60 12.33
N ALA A 527 17.95 19.64 13.00
CA ALA A 527 18.64 20.94 13.03
C ALA A 527 19.99 20.90 13.75
N THR A 528 20.19 19.99 14.71
CA THR A 528 21.50 19.78 15.36
C THR A 528 22.46 18.94 14.54
N LEU A 529 21.97 18.22 13.54
CA LEU A 529 22.74 17.38 12.62
C LEU A 529 23.16 18.12 11.33
N SER A 530 22.55 19.30 11.06
CA SER A 530 22.87 20.20 9.96
C SER A 530 24.01 21.15 10.34
#